data_0ee67c8fcfa5ee24dbc1420ed5a2184e
#
_entry.id   0ee67c8fcfa5ee24dbc1420ed5a2184e
#
_cell.length_a   1.000
_cell.length_b   1.000
_cell.length_c   1.000
_cell.angle_alpha   90.00
_cell.angle_beta   90.00
_cell.angle_gamma   90.00
#
_symmetry.space_group_name_H-M   'P 1'
#
loop_
_entity.id
_entity.type
_entity.pdbx_description
1 polymer ?
#
loop_
_entity_poly.entity_id
_entity_poly.type
_entity_poly.pdbx_seq_one_letter_code
_entity_poly.pdbx_strand_id
1 'polypeptide(L)'
;MKTVIYWSPCLSKVGTVKSTLNSAISLSNYSKNKYKVKIINTCGEWDEHCKLFKKNNIEVINFRFKFFPYLPKKGFLASRISYLIIILFSTFPLIKILKKEEPEFIIMHLITSLPIILNNLLRFKTKFILRISGYPKLNLLRKTLWKNSSKNLFCITCPTKDLINDLNKINIFNDSKIFYLQDAIINIKSYIKKKRETNNDTDIKLNEHSNYFLSVGRLTRQKNYSYLISEFANFLKYNKHEKLLIIGEGEEREKLKVLISKKNLTNNVFLIGRIQNVYPYMKNAKALILSSLWEEVGFVIVEAAFSNLFVISSNCPNGPKEFLENGKAGYLFESNKKDNLTEKLIYFIQKEQSLKSLTIRAKKNSANYTLFRHYLNLQKILSNEN
;
A
#
# COMPACT_ATOMS: atom_id res chain seq x y z
N MET A 1 16.59 5.47 -25.65
CA MET A 1 15.80 4.92 -24.52
C MET A 1 15.84 5.96 -23.39
N LYS A 2 14.68 6.44 -22.91
CA LYS A 2 14.60 7.45 -21.85
C LYS A 2 14.88 6.81 -20.48
N THR A 3 15.69 7.44 -19.64
CA THR A 3 15.98 6.93 -18.29
C THR A 3 14.93 7.44 -17.29
N VAL A 4 14.38 6.54 -16.47
CA VAL A 4 13.49 6.86 -15.34
C VAL A 4 14.13 6.34 -14.06
N ILE A 5 14.30 7.23 -13.08
CA ILE A 5 14.87 6.89 -11.77
C ILE A 5 13.78 6.93 -10.72
N TYR A 6 13.73 5.90 -9.86
CA TYR A 6 12.88 5.87 -8.67
C TYR A 6 13.67 6.25 -7.42
N TRP A 7 13.13 7.18 -6.65
CA TRP A 7 13.65 7.65 -5.37
C TRP A 7 12.65 7.36 -4.26
N SER A 8 13.00 6.48 -3.34
CA SER A 8 12.11 6.08 -2.22
C SER A 8 12.90 5.56 -1.01
N PRO A 9 13.81 6.36 -0.41
CA PRO A 9 14.58 5.93 0.76
C PRO A 9 13.67 5.56 1.93
N CYS A 10 13.91 4.41 2.54
CA CYS A 10 13.08 3.92 3.63
C CYS A 10 13.87 3.03 4.60
N LEU A 11 13.75 3.32 5.90
CA LEU A 11 14.36 2.49 6.95
C LEU A 11 13.45 1.35 7.44
N SER A 12 12.17 1.37 7.09
CA SER A 12 11.17 0.39 7.53
C SER A 12 10.33 -0.14 6.38
N LYS A 13 9.85 -1.38 6.51
CA LYS A 13 8.99 -2.01 5.50
C LYS A 13 7.58 -1.41 5.56
N VAL A 14 7.32 -0.40 4.74
CA VAL A 14 6.00 0.25 4.59
C VAL A 14 5.35 -0.10 3.27
N GLY A 15 4.04 0.10 3.16
CA GLY A 15 3.27 -0.16 1.93
C GLY A 15 3.81 0.55 0.70
N THR A 16 4.34 1.77 0.87
CA THR A 16 4.95 2.58 -0.20
C THR A 16 6.15 1.88 -0.87
N VAL A 17 6.91 1.03 -0.12
CA VAL A 17 8.00 0.23 -0.71
C VAL A 17 7.43 -0.74 -1.74
N LYS A 18 6.32 -1.43 -1.45
CA LYS A 18 5.65 -2.34 -2.39
C LYS A 18 5.07 -1.59 -3.59
N SER A 19 4.51 -0.40 -3.38
CA SER A 19 4.00 0.46 -4.44
C SER A 19 5.12 0.89 -5.40
N THR A 20 6.25 1.38 -4.87
CA THR A 20 7.42 1.79 -5.67
C THR A 20 8.01 0.61 -6.46
N LEU A 21 8.20 -0.54 -5.78
CA LEU A 21 8.69 -1.78 -6.40
C LEU A 21 7.84 -2.20 -7.59
N ASN A 22 6.54 -2.29 -7.39
CA ASN A 22 5.61 -2.72 -8.41
C ASN A 22 5.49 -1.71 -9.56
N SER A 23 5.56 -0.40 -9.26
CA SER A 23 5.58 0.64 -10.29
C SER A 23 6.82 0.54 -11.18
N ALA A 24 8.00 0.35 -10.59
CA ALA A 24 9.25 0.16 -11.34
C ALA A 24 9.20 -1.11 -12.20
N ILE A 25 8.73 -2.23 -11.65
CA ILE A 25 8.55 -3.49 -12.39
C ILE A 25 7.54 -3.32 -13.53
N SER A 26 6.44 -2.61 -13.29
CA SER A 26 5.41 -2.33 -14.27
C SER A 26 6.00 -1.56 -15.47
N LEU A 27 6.71 -0.48 -15.20
CA LEU A 27 7.33 0.35 -16.24
C LEU A 27 8.39 -0.44 -17.03
N SER A 28 9.26 -1.20 -16.35
CA SER A 28 10.30 -1.98 -17.01
C SER A 28 9.71 -3.07 -17.91
N ASN A 29 8.71 -3.82 -17.43
CA ASN A 29 8.20 -5.00 -18.14
C ASN A 29 7.31 -4.67 -19.35
N TYR A 30 6.59 -3.55 -19.30
CA TYR A 30 5.58 -3.24 -20.32
C TYR A 30 5.98 -2.13 -21.28
N SER A 31 7.07 -1.40 -21.03
CA SER A 31 7.47 -0.26 -21.85
C SER A 31 8.11 -0.61 -23.20
N LYS A 32 8.30 -1.90 -23.51
CA LYS A 32 8.94 -2.38 -24.76
C LYS A 32 10.25 -1.64 -25.05
N ASN A 33 11.12 -1.54 -24.04
CA ASN A 33 12.42 -0.84 -24.09
C ASN A 33 12.33 0.71 -24.32
N LYS A 34 11.16 1.32 -24.21
CA LYS A 34 11.00 2.77 -24.27
C LYS A 34 11.73 3.46 -23.11
N TYR A 35 11.70 2.83 -21.92
CA TYR A 35 12.32 3.35 -20.71
C TYR A 35 13.38 2.41 -20.14
N LYS A 36 14.53 2.98 -19.75
CA LYS A 36 15.51 2.34 -18.89
C LYS A 36 15.15 2.70 -17.44
N VAL A 37 14.79 1.68 -16.65
CA VAL A 37 14.34 1.89 -15.27
C VAL A 37 15.51 1.66 -14.32
N LYS A 38 15.75 2.63 -13.45
CA LYS A 38 16.73 2.57 -12.38
C LYS A 38 16.07 2.86 -11.04
N ILE A 39 16.58 2.27 -9.96
CA ILE A 39 16.13 2.54 -8.61
C ILE A 39 17.32 2.84 -7.71
N ILE A 40 17.21 3.89 -6.89
CA ILE A 40 18.26 4.26 -5.96
C ILE A 40 18.08 3.50 -4.65
N ASN A 41 19.09 2.73 -4.26
CA ASN A 41 19.17 2.03 -2.98
C ASN A 41 20.02 2.88 -2.02
N THR A 42 19.34 3.53 -1.10
CA THR A 42 19.97 4.49 -0.17
C THR A 42 20.26 3.85 1.19
N CYS A 43 19.27 3.18 1.75
CA CYS A 43 19.28 2.68 3.14
C CYS A 43 19.34 1.15 3.21
N GLY A 44 19.52 0.44 2.09
CA GLY A 44 19.39 -1.01 2.01
C GLY A 44 17.92 -1.47 1.86
N GLU A 45 17.00 -0.53 1.59
CA GLU A 45 15.57 -0.80 1.43
C GLU A 45 15.24 -1.77 0.28
N TRP A 46 16.18 -1.93 -0.65
CA TRP A 46 16.02 -2.77 -1.85
C TRP A 46 16.86 -4.05 -1.84
N ASP A 47 17.67 -4.30 -0.81
CA ASP A 47 18.61 -5.43 -0.77
C ASP A 47 17.91 -6.78 -0.95
N GLU A 48 16.76 -6.97 -0.29
CA GLU A 48 15.95 -8.21 -0.41
C GLU A 48 15.34 -8.37 -1.81
N HIS A 49 15.29 -7.31 -2.61
CA HIS A 49 14.65 -7.29 -3.93
C HIS A 49 15.63 -7.33 -5.12
N CYS A 50 16.95 -7.38 -4.87
CA CYS A 50 17.97 -7.34 -5.92
C CYS A 50 17.79 -8.43 -6.99
N LYS A 51 17.48 -9.68 -6.58
CA LYS A 51 17.19 -10.78 -7.52
C LYS A 51 15.97 -10.48 -8.40
N LEU A 52 14.93 -9.85 -7.82
CA LEU A 52 13.72 -9.48 -8.53
C LEU A 52 13.96 -8.34 -9.51
N PHE A 53 14.77 -7.35 -9.14
CA PHE A 53 15.16 -6.27 -10.03
C PHE A 53 15.97 -6.76 -11.23
N LYS A 54 16.97 -7.62 -10.99
CA LYS A 54 17.75 -8.23 -12.07
C LYS A 54 16.86 -8.99 -13.05
N LYS A 55 15.89 -9.77 -12.54
CA LYS A 55 14.93 -10.52 -13.38
C LYS A 55 14.06 -9.62 -14.25
N ASN A 56 13.79 -8.39 -13.80
CA ASN A 56 12.93 -7.42 -14.48
C ASN A 56 13.73 -6.28 -15.15
N ASN A 57 15.04 -6.46 -15.41
CA ASN A 57 15.92 -5.48 -16.09
C ASN A 57 15.88 -4.10 -15.42
N ILE A 58 15.84 -4.04 -14.09
CA ILE A 58 15.91 -2.80 -13.32
C ILE A 58 17.30 -2.67 -12.73
N GLU A 59 17.98 -1.56 -13.05
CA GLU A 59 19.29 -1.25 -12.51
C GLU A 59 19.18 -0.66 -11.10
N VAL A 60 19.96 -1.19 -10.15
CA VAL A 60 20.01 -0.69 -8.78
C VAL A 60 21.25 0.18 -8.61
N ILE A 61 21.03 1.45 -8.26
CA ILE A 61 22.10 2.40 -7.95
C ILE A 61 22.30 2.45 -6.44
N ASN A 62 23.41 1.91 -5.94
CA ASN A 62 23.70 1.86 -4.52
C ASN A 62 24.51 3.08 -4.06
N PHE A 63 24.04 3.77 -3.01
CA PHE A 63 24.81 4.84 -2.36
C PHE A 63 25.88 4.33 -1.40
N ARG A 64 25.82 3.02 -1.03
CA ARG A 64 26.84 2.29 -0.23
C ARG A 64 27.11 2.83 1.17
N PHE A 65 26.17 3.50 1.79
CA PHE A 65 26.30 3.92 3.19
C PHE A 65 25.96 2.77 4.12
N LYS A 66 26.96 1.95 4.51
CA LYS A 66 26.77 0.73 5.31
C LYS A 66 26.12 0.98 6.68
N PHE A 67 26.18 2.19 7.22
CA PHE A 67 25.62 2.52 8.53
C PHE A 67 24.12 2.89 8.50
N PHE A 68 23.53 3.19 7.34
CA PHE A 68 22.12 3.57 7.25
C PHE A 68 21.14 2.51 7.79
N PRO A 69 21.32 1.20 7.57
CA PRO A 69 20.45 0.19 8.15
C PRO A 69 20.41 0.19 9.67
N TYR A 70 21.45 0.69 10.33
CA TYR A 70 21.59 0.76 11.80
C TYR A 70 20.98 2.03 12.39
N LEU A 71 20.56 2.99 11.58
CA LEU A 71 19.92 4.21 12.07
C LEU A 71 18.63 3.90 12.85
N PRO A 72 18.32 4.67 13.89
CA PRO A 72 17.11 4.45 14.69
C PRO A 72 15.84 4.52 13.84
N LYS A 73 14.98 3.52 13.99
CA LYS A 73 13.74 3.38 13.21
C LYS A 73 12.49 3.71 14.00
N LYS A 74 12.59 3.68 15.33
CA LYS A 74 11.48 3.90 16.27
C LYS A 74 11.72 5.16 17.11
N GLY A 75 10.63 5.80 17.51
CA GLY A 75 10.70 7.04 18.28
C GLY A 75 10.62 8.31 17.41
N PHE A 76 9.94 9.32 17.93
CA PHE A 76 9.66 10.56 17.18
C PHE A 76 10.93 11.35 16.84
N LEU A 77 11.79 11.59 17.83
CA LEU A 77 13.04 12.35 17.66
C LEU A 77 14.09 11.51 16.89
N ALA A 78 14.27 10.26 17.28
CA ALA A 78 15.27 9.38 16.67
C ALA A 78 15.02 9.15 15.18
N SER A 79 13.76 8.99 14.76
CA SER A 79 13.42 8.86 13.33
C SER A 79 13.72 10.14 12.55
N ARG A 80 13.53 11.32 13.13
CA ARG A 80 13.84 12.60 12.47
C ARG A 80 15.34 12.81 12.29
N ILE A 81 16.15 12.46 13.29
CA ILE A 81 17.61 12.47 13.17
C ILE A 81 18.04 11.55 12.03
N SER A 82 17.50 10.34 11.96
CA SER A 82 17.79 9.42 10.87
C SER A 82 17.43 9.98 9.50
N TYR A 83 16.29 10.68 9.38
CA TYR A 83 15.93 11.37 8.13
C TYR A 83 16.91 12.47 7.77
N LEU A 84 17.36 13.28 8.72
CA LEU A 84 18.35 14.34 8.47
C LEU A 84 19.69 13.75 8.02
N ILE A 85 20.15 12.67 8.65
CA ILE A 85 21.38 11.95 8.27
C ILE A 85 21.25 11.42 6.83
N ILE A 86 20.14 10.77 6.48
CA ILE A 86 19.88 10.29 5.12
C ILE A 86 19.93 11.44 4.11
N ILE A 87 19.27 12.56 4.41
CA ILE A 87 19.29 13.76 3.54
C ILE A 87 20.71 14.24 3.35
N LEU A 88 21.45 14.46 4.43
CA LEU A 88 22.82 15.01 4.39
C LEU A 88 23.74 14.15 3.51
N PHE A 89 23.82 12.86 3.81
CA PHE A 89 24.73 11.95 3.10
C PHE A 89 24.26 11.63 1.66
N SER A 90 22.97 11.67 1.38
CA SER A 90 22.44 11.41 0.04
C SER A 90 22.53 12.61 -0.91
N THR A 91 22.80 13.80 -0.41
CA THR A 91 22.82 15.05 -1.22
C THR A 91 23.83 14.98 -2.36
N PHE A 92 25.10 14.78 -2.09
CA PHE A 92 26.14 14.71 -3.12
C PHE A 92 25.96 13.53 -4.09
N PRO A 93 25.71 12.28 -3.62
CA PRO A 93 25.43 11.17 -4.53
C PRO A 93 24.25 11.44 -5.46
N LEU A 94 23.17 12.03 -4.96
CA LEU A 94 21.98 12.33 -5.77
C LEU A 94 22.30 13.41 -6.83
N ILE A 95 22.99 14.48 -6.47
CA ILE A 95 23.44 15.51 -7.42
C ILE A 95 24.32 14.88 -8.51
N LYS A 96 25.29 14.04 -8.12
CA LYS A 96 26.19 13.38 -9.06
C LYS A 96 25.44 12.51 -10.06
N ILE A 97 24.45 11.74 -9.57
CA ILE A 97 23.62 10.88 -10.43
C ILE A 97 22.77 11.73 -11.37
N LEU A 98 22.06 12.74 -10.86
CA LEU A 98 21.20 13.58 -11.70
C LEU A 98 21.98 14.34 -12.79
N LYS A 99 23.22 14.79 -12.48
CA LYS A 99 24.08 15.42 -13.48
C LYS A 99 24.72 14.44 -14.46
N LYS A 100 25.12 13.24 -14.01
CA LYS A 100 25.80 12.26 -14.86
C LYS A 100 24.83 11.51 -15.76
N GLU A 101 23.69 11.08 -15.22
CA GLU A 101 22.73 10.24 -15.92
C GLU A 101 21.71 11.06 -16.73
N GLU A 102 21.53 12.33 -16.40
CA GLU A 102 20.51 13.23 -16.97
C GLU A 102 19.19 12.51 -17.25
N PRO A 103 18.58 11.84 -16.23
CA PRO A 103 17.40 11.03 -16.46
C PRO A 103 16.26 11.92 -16.97
N GLU A 104 15.42 11.39 -17.87
CA GLU A 104 14.21 12.10 -18.33
C GLU A 104 13.27 12.37 -17.16
N PHE A 105 13.10 11.37 -16.26
CA PHE A 105 12.20 11.49 -15.12
C PHE A 105 12.83 10.95 -13.83
N ILE A 106 12.50 11.60 -12.71
CA ILE A 106 12.65 11.04 -11.36
C ILE A 106 11.29 10.97 -10.67
N ILE A 107 10.91 9.76 -10.21
CA ILE A 107 9.66 9.51 -9.50
C ILE A 107 9.97 9.37 -8.02
N MET A 108 9.44 10.29 -7.21
CA MET A 108 9.77 10.44 -5.80
C MET A 108 8.61 9.98 -4.92
N HIS A 109 8.83 8.97 -4.07
CA HIS A 109 7.82 8.44 -3.15
C HIS A 109 8.04 8.85 -1.70
N LEU A 110 9.26 8.71 -1.17
CA LEU A 110 9.60 9.00 0.23
C LEU A 110 10.81 9.94 0.30
N ILE A 111 10.95 10.66 1.42
CA ILE A 111 12.00 11.70 1.61
C ILE A 111 12.06 12.63 0.40
N THR A 112 10.91 13.07 -0.05
CA THR A 112 10.75 13.86 -1.28
C THR A 112 11.32 15.28 -1.16
N SER A 113 11.55 15.77 0.07
CA SER A 113 12.12 17.11 0.33
C SER A 113 13.51 17.28 -0.29
N LEU A 114 14.37 16.26 -0.18
CA LEU A 114 15.74 16.37 -0.72
C LEU A 114 15.76 16.62 -2.24
N PRO A 115 15.20 15.74 -3.09
CA PRO A 115 15.25 16.00 -4.54
C PRO A 115 14.50 17.27 -4.95
N ILE A 116 13.42 17.64 -4.23
CA ILE A 116 12.69 18.90 -4.48
C ILE A 116 13.57 20.12 -4.20
N ILE A 117 14.26 20.16 -3.05
CA ILE A 117 15.18 21.25 -2.70
C ILE A 117 16.31 21.35 -3.72
N LEU A 118 16.92 20.23 -4.08
CA LEU A 118 18.01 20.19 -5.05
C LEU A 118 17.55 20.70 -6.43
N ASN A 119 16.35 20.32 -6.87
CA ASN A 119 15.80 20.82 -8.13
C ASN A 119 15.55 22.33 -8.12
N ASN A 120 15.07 22.87 -6.99
CA ASN A 120 14.86 24.31 -6.85
C ASN A 120 16.18 25.10 -6.92
N LEU A 121 17.24 24.56 -6.33
CA LEU A 121 18.56 25.22 -6.28
C LEU A 121 19.36 25.05 -7.58
N LEU A 122 19.38 23.87 -8.16
CA LEU A 122 20.28 23.50 -9.26
C LEU A 122 19.61 23.44 -10.64
N ARG A 123 18.26 23.44 -10.68
CA ARG A 123 17.44 23.45 -11.90
C ARG A 123 17.87 22.39 -12.93
N PHE A 124 17.76 21.11 -12.55
CA PHE A 124 18.06 19.99 -13.45
C PHE A 124 17.13 19.96 -14.66
N LYS A 125 17.60 19.43 -15.79
CA LYS A 125 16.77 19.15 -16.98
C LYS A 125 15.75 18.04 -16.73
N THR A 126 16.00 17.19 -15.73
CA THR A 126 15.15 16.08 -15.30
C THR A 126 13.76 16.55 -14.88
N LYS A 127 12.73 15.83 -15.30
CA LYS A 127 11.34 16.05 -14.92
C LYS A 127 11.03 15.38 -13.58
N PHE A 128 10.69 16.16 -12.56
CA PHE A 128 10.44 15.68 -11.21
C PHE A 128 8.97 15.37 -11.01
N ILE A 129 8.65 14.11 -10.69
CA ILE A 129 7.30 13.61 -10.41
C ILE A 129 7.17 13.32 -8.92
N LEU A 130 6.26 14.03 -8.25
CA LEU A 130 6.00 13.86 -6.83
C LEU A 130 4.85 12.86 -6.64
N ARG A 131 5.12 11.69 -6.05
CA ARG A 131 4.09 10.74 -5.63
C ARG A 131 3.64 11.04 -4.23
N ILE A 132 2.37 11.37 -4.04
CA ILE A 132 1.73 11.54 -2.73
C ILE A 132 0.80 10.35 -2.54
N SER A 133 1.12 9.47 -1.57
CA SER A 133 0.39 8.22 -1.38
C SER A 133 -0.72 8.29 -0.34
N GLY A 134 -0.68 9.28 0.57
CA GLY A 134 -1.70 9.47 1.60
C GLY A 134 -1.79 10.94 2.01
N TYR A 135 -2.82 11.28 2.78
CA TYR A 135 -3.02 12.67 3.22
C TYR A 135 -1.78 13.20 3.96
N PRO A 136 -1.15 14.26 3.45
CA PRO A 136 0.12 14.73 3.99
C PRO A 136 -0.09 15.48 5.31
N LYS A 137 0.71 15.14 6.32
CA LYS A 137 0.82 15.99 7.50
C LYS A 137 1.59 17.26 7.12
N LEU A 138 0.86 18.33 6.84
CA LEU A 138 1.43 19.61 6.42
C LEU A 138 1.81 20.43 7.65
N ASN A 139 3.11 20.59 7.89
CA ASN A 139 3.65 21.65 8.71
C ASN A 139 4.00 22.85 7.81
N LEU A 140 4.27 24.01 8.43
CA LEU A 140 4.58 25.25 7.71
C LEU A 140 5.74 25.07 6.72
N LEU A 141 6.81 24.40 7.13
CA LEU A 141 8.01 24.17 6.29
C LEU A 141 7.67 23.35 5.04
N ARG A 142 6.91 22.24 5.20
CA ARG A 142 6.50 21.42 4.06
C ARG A 142 5.55 22.17 3.14
N LYS A 143 4.59 22.90 3.69
CA LYS A 143 3.64 23.71 2.92
C LYS A 143 4.38 24.75 2.06
N THR A 144 5.30 25.49 2.66
CA THR A 144 6.11 26.51 1.97
C THR A 144 7.01 25.87 0.91
N LEU A 145 7.71 24.77 1.24
CA LEU A 145 8.54 24.05 0.27
C LEU A 145 7.71 23.58 -0.93
N TRP A 146 6.58 22.96 -0.71
CA TRP A 146 5.73 22.46 -1.79
C TRP A 146 5.14 23.58 -2.64
N LYS A 147 4.68 24.67 -2.02
CA LYS A 147 4.16 25.86 -2.72
C LYS A 147 5.23 26.46 -3.63
N ASN A 148 6.43 26.69 -3.10
CA ASN A 148 7.54 27.29 -3.87
C ASN A 148 8.04 26.35 -4.99
N SER A 149 7.93 25.04 -4.78
CA SER A 149 8.42 24.04 -5.75
C SER A 149 7.37 23.64 -6.78
N SER A 150 6.12 23.99 -6.60
CA SER A 150 4.99 23.51 -7.43
C SER A 150 5.17 23.81 -8.92
N LYS A 151 5.78 24.97 -9.25
CA LYS A 151 6.09 25.37 -10.63
C LYS A 151 7.19 24.51 -11.28
N ASN A 152 8.15 24.03 -10.47
CA ASN A 152 9.32 23.26 -10.93
C ASN A 152 9.04 21.74 -10.96
N LEU A 153 7.91 21.28 -10.44
CA LEU A 153 7.48 19.90 -10.57
C LEU A 153 6.84 19.68 -11.94
N PHE A 154 7.18 18.56 -12.57
CA PHE A 154 6.52 18.13 -13.79
C PHE A 154 5.05 17.80 -13.50
N CYS A 155 4.81 16.91 -12.55
CA CYS A 155 3.47 16.62 -12.07
C CYS A 155 3.47 15.97 -10.66
N ILE A 156 2.27 15.87 -10.10
CA ILE A 156 1.97 15.17 -8.85
C ILE A 156 1.09 13.98 -9.18
N THR A 157 1.34 12.83 -8.58
CA THR A 157 0.51 11.63 -8.77
C THR A 157 -0.07 11.14 -7.45
N CYS A 158 -1.35 10.80 -7.45
CA CYS A 158 -2.10 10.33 -6.28
C CYS A 158 -2.80 9.00 -6.56
N PRO A 159 -2.88 8.07 -5.57
CA PRO A 159 -3.47 6.75 -5.76
C PRO A 159 -5.00 6.73 -5.74
N THR A 160 -5.63 7.76 -5.17
CA THR A 160 -7.08 7.86 -4.99
C THR A 160 -7.61 9.23 -5.43
N LYS A 161 -8.85 9.27 -5.88
CA LYS A 161 -9.54 10.52 -6.23
C LYS A 161 -9.83 11.36 -4.99
N ASP A 162 -10.14 10.70 -3.86
CA ASP A 162 -10.36 11.38 -2.59
C ASP A 162 -9.12 12.21 -2.19
N LEU A 163 -7.91 11.64 -2.35
CA LEU A 163 -6.68 12.37 -2.06
C LEU A 163 -6.46 13.54 -3.02
N ILE A 164 -6.82 13.41 -4.28
CA ILE A 164 -6.78 14.53 -5.25
C ILE A 164 -7.69 15.66 -4.78
N ASN A 165 -8.93 15.33 -4.42
CA ASN A 165 -9.90 16.32 -3.91
C ASN A 165 -9.36 17.03 -2.65
N ASP A 166 -8.71 16.29 -1.76
CA ASP A 166 -8.12 16.85 -0.55
C ASP A 166 -6.93 17.77 -0.86
N LEU A 167 -6.08 17.41 -1.83
CA LEU A 167 -4.96 18.26 -2.26
C LEU A 167 -5.43 19.53 -2.95
N ASN A 168 -6.47 19.45 -3.77
CA ASN A 168 -7.08 20.62 -4.42
C ASN A 168 -7.64 21.60 -3.37
N LYS A 169 -8.30 21.11 -2.31
CA LYS A 169 -8.76 21.95 -1.20
C LYS A 169 -7.63 22.69 -0.47
N ILE A 170 -6.45 22.08 -0.37
CA ILE A 170 -5.27 22.69 0.27
C ILE A 170 -4.68 23.82 -0.58
N ASN A 171 -4.93 23.81 -1.91
CA ASN A 171 -4.50 24.84 -2.87
C ASN A 171 -3.00 25.17 -2.84
N ILE A 172 -2.16 24.12 -2.78
CA ILE A 172 -0.69 24.26 -2.84
C ILE A 172 -0.18 24.06 -4.27
N PHE A 173 -0.79 23.16 -5.01
CA PHE A 173 -0.43 22.75 -6.36
C PHE A 173 -1.48 23.27 -7.36
N ASN A 174 -1.08 23.48 -8.60
CA ASN A 174 -2.03 23.70 -9.66
C ASN A 174 -2.76 22.37 -9.98
N ASP A 175 -4.07 22.40 -10.02
CA ASP A 175 -4.93 21.22 -10.26
C ASP A 175 -4.58 20.50 -11.56
N SER A 176 -4.21 21.24 -12.61
CA SER A 176 -3.76 20.68 -13.90
C SER A 176 -2.49 19.82 -13.81
N LYS A 177 -1.75 19.88 -12.69
CA LYS A 177 -0.56 19.07 -12.43
C LYS A 177 -0.82 17.85 -11.56
N ILE A 178 -2.03 17.65 -11.02
CA ILE A 178 -2.37 16.54 -10.14
C ILE A 178 -3.06 15.44 -10.92
N PHE A 179 -2.44 14.29 -11.01
CA PHE A 179 -2.92 13.15 -11.78
C PHE A 179 -3.32 11.96 -10.92
N TYR A 180 -4.42 11.33 -11.29
CA TYR A 180 -4.79 10.03 -10.74
C TYR A 180 -3.89 8.95 -11.31
N LEU A 181 -3.19 8.26 -10.43
CA LEU A 181 -2.39 7.10 -10.78
C LEU A 181 -2.55 6.05 -9.68
N GLN A 182 -3.39 5.06 -9.90
CA GLN A 182 -3.60 3.98 -8.94
C GLN A 182 -2.32 3.16 -8.74
N ASP A 183 -2.18 2.57 -7.55
CA ASP A 183 -1.02 1.72 -7.26
C ASP A 183 -1.04 0.43 -8.09
N ALA A 184 0.14 -0.03 -8.47
CA ALA A 184 0.34 -1.34 -9.05
C ALA A 184 0.34 -2.41 -7.95
N ILE A 185 -0.77 -3.11 -7.76
CA ILE A 185 -0.94 -4.07 -6.67
C ILE A 185 -0.83 -5.51 -7.17
N ILE A 186 -1.50 -5.81 -8.27
CA ILE A 186 -1.65 -7.18 -8.77
C ILE A 186 -0.64 -7.46 -9.88
N ASN A 187 0.31 -8.34 -9.60
CA ASN A 187 1.11 -9.00 -10.62
C ASN A 187 0.43 -10.32 -10.99
N ILE A 188 -0.22 -10.37 -12.15
CA ILE A 188 -1.02 -11.53 -12.58
C ILE A 188 -0.19 -12.82 -12.62
N LYS A 189 1.04 -12.78 -13.16
CA LYS A 189 1.92 -13.96 -13.23
C LYS A 189 2.26 -14.48 -11.82
N SER A 190 2.60 -13.58 -10.91
CA SER A 190 2.89 -13.92 -9.52
C SER A 190 1.65 -14.44 -8.79
N TYR A 191 0.49 -13.83 -9.03
CA TYR A 191 -0.78 -14.26 -8.45
C TYR A 191 -1.14 -15.69 -8.85
N ILE A 192 -1.08 -16.02 -10.16
CA ILE A 192 -1.39 -17.36 -10.66
C ILE A 192 -0.48 -18.42 -10.02
N LYS A 193 0.83 -18.12 -9.89
CA LYS A 193 1.77 -19.01 -9.22
C LYS A 193 1.38 -19.19 -7.75
N LYS A 194 1.27 -18.10 -7.01
CA LYS A 194 0.99 -18.11 -5.56
C LYS A 194 -0.35 -18.73 -5.19
N LYS A 195 -1.38 -18.58 -6.05
CA LYS A 195 -2.70 -19.18 -5.80
C LYS A 195 -2.68 -20.70 -5.83
N ARG A 196 -1.70 -21.31 -6.54
CA ARG A 196 -1.54 -22.77 -6.67
C ARG A 196 -0.67 -23.37 -5.57
N GLU A 197 0.09 -22.54 -4.85
CA GLU A 197 0.93 -23.01 -3.74
C GLU A 197 0.04 -23.48 -2.58
N THR A 198 0.38 -24.63 -2.00
CA THR A 198 -0.26 -25.14 -0.78
C THR A 198 0.42 -24.52 0.43
N ASN A 199 -0.37 -24.24 1.49
CA ASN A 199 0.18 -23.70 2.75
C ASN A 199 0.68 -24.85 3.63
N ASN A 200 1.96 -25.15 3.55
CA ASN A 200 2.60 -26.13 4.44
C ASN A 200 3.15 -25.49 5.72
N ASP A 201 3.05 -24.15 5.86
CA ASP A 201 3.78 -23.37 6.88
C ASP A 201 2.98 -23.08 8.16
N THR A 202 1.81 -23.67 8.37
CA THR A 202 1.04 -23.42 9.60
C THR A 202 0.68 -24.70 10.29
N ASP A 203 1.03 -24.79 11.61
CA ASP A 203 0.56 -25.82 12.55
C ASP A 203 -0.97 -25.84 12.75
N ILE A 204 -1.66 -24.85 12.20
CA ILE A 204 -3.12 -24.85 12.15
C ILE A 204 -3.50 -25.72 10.96
N LYS A 205 -3.82 -26.99 11.24
CA LYS A 205 -4.56 -27.86 10.30
C LYS A 205 -5.91 -27.18 10.03
N LEU A 206 -5.89 -26.21 9.10
CA LEU A 206 -7.11 -25.71 8.49
C LEU A 206 -7.61 -26.89 7.66
N ASN A 207 -8.54 -27.66 8.23
CA ASN A 207 -9.26 -28.68 7.48
C ASN A 207 -9.72 -28.00 6.18
N GLU A 208 -9.55 -28.65 5.03
CA GLU A 208 -9.81 -28.10 3.69
C GLU A 208 -11.22 -27.49 3.51
N HIS A 209 -12.11 -27.70 4.49
CA HIS A 209 -13.48 -27.22 4.53
C HIS A 209 -13.77 -26.14 5.62
N SER A 210 -12.76 -25.56 6.25
CA SER A 210 -13.01 -24.55 7.28
C SER A 210 -13.33 -23.19 6.66
N ASN A 211 -14.60 -22.89 6.52
CA ASN A 211 -15.12 -21.56 6.23
C ASN A 211 -14.82 -20.61 7.39
N TYR A 212 -14.07 -19.54 7.15
CA TYR A 212 -13.69 -18.55 8.16
C TYR A 212 -13.71 -17.13 7.58
N PHE A 213 -13.84 -16.15 8.43
CA PHE A 213 -13.59 -14.76 8.09
C PHE A 213 -12.08 -14.50 8.16
N LEU A 214 -11.56 -13.70 7.24
CA LEU A 214 -10.14 -13.40 7.13
C LEU A 214 -9.88 -11.92 7.34
N SER A 215 -8.84 -11.58 8.10
CA SER A 215 -8.28 -10.24 8.12
C SER A 215 -6.78 -10.30 7.96
N VAL A 216 -6.20 -9.40 7.16
CA VAL A 216 -4.76 -9.39 6.84
C VAL A 216 -4.21 -7.99 6.99
N GLY A 217 -3.16 -7.84 7.81
CA GLY A 217 -2.50 -6.55 7.99
C GLY A 217 -1.58 -6.52 9.20
N ARG A 218 -0.81 -5.43 9.36
CA ARG A 218 0.05 -5.24 10.52
C ARG A 218 -0.80 -5.10 11.80
N LEU A 219 -0.40 -5.73 12.89
CA LEU A 219 -1.07 -5.61 14.18
C LEU A 219 -0.71 -4.26 14.84
N THR A 220 -1.32 -3.20 14.36
CA THR A 220 -1.07 -1.81 14.75
C THR A 220 -2.38 -1.09 15.05
N ARG A 221 -2.32 0.02 15.77
CA ARG A 221 -3.49 0.88 16.04
C ARG A 221 -4.27 1.22 14.76
N GLN A 222 -3.57 1.47 13.65
CA GLN A 222 -4.19 1.80 12.36
C GLN A 222 -5.20 0.74 11.92
N LYS A 223 -4.88 -0.55 12.09
CA LYS A 223 -5.72 -1.67 11.63
C LYS A 223 -6.91 -2.00 12.55
N ASN A 224 -6.90 -1.45 13.77
CA ASN A 224 -8.04 -1.47 14.69
C ASN A 224 -8.59 -2.86 15.02
N TYR A 225 -7.69 -3.82 15.20
CA TYR A 225 -8.07 -5.21 15.48
C TYR A 225 -8.81 -5.39 16.82
N SER A 226 -8.58 -4.51 17.80
CA SER A 226 -9.32 -4.56 19.05
C SER A 226 -10.82 -4.34 18.84
N TYR A 227 -11.20 -3.43 17.95
CA TYR A 227 -12.59 -3.23 17.54
C TYR A 227 -13.12 -4.45 16.79
N LEU A 228 -12.38 -4.96 15.79
CA LEU A 228 -12.76 -6.16 15.03
C LEU A 228 -13.04 -7.34 15.95
N ILE A 229 -12.15 -7.66 16.90
CA ILE A 229 -12.32 -8.76 17.84
C ILE A 229 -13.56 -8.56 18.73
N SER A 230 -13.82 -7.31 19.17
CA SER A 230 -14.97 -7.00 20.00
C SER A 230 -16.30 -7.16 19.26
N GLU A 231 -16.37 -6.69 18.02
CA GLU A 231 -17.55 -6.85 17.17
C GLU A 231 -17.76 -8.31 16.77
N PHE A 232 -16.65 -9.03 16.50
CA PHE A 232 -16.75 -10.47 16.21
C PHE A 232 -17.26 -11.28 17.41
N ALA A 233 -16.89 -10.89 18.63
CA ALA A 233 -17.47 -11.47 19.86
C ALA A 233 -18.98 -11.26 19.95
N ASN A 234 -19.49 -10.08 19.57
CA ASN A 234 -20.92 -9.80 19.51
C ASN A 234 -21.60 -10.64 18.42
N PHE A 235 -20.98 -10.76 17.25
CA PHE A 235 -21.47 -11.60 16.15
C PHE A 235 -21.58 -13.09 16.55
N LEU A 236 -20.62 -13.61 17.33
CA LEU A 236 -20.66 -15.01 17.81
C LEU A 236 -21.83 -15.34 18.73
N LYS A 237 -22.50 -14.35 19.32
CA LYS A 237 -23.74 -14.59 20.08
C LYS A 237 -24.87 -15.14 19.19
N TYR A 238 -24.84 -14.80 17.90
CA TYR A 238 -25.79 -15.23 16.89
C TYR A 238 -25.30 -16.41 16.06
N ASN A 239 -23.96 -16.53 15.86
CA ASN A 239 -23.32 -17.51 14.98
C ASN A 239 -22.10 -18.14 15.66
N LYS A 240 -22.33 -19.02 16.64
CA LYS A 240 -21.33 -19.53 17.61
C LYS A 240 -20.13 -20.27 17.00
N HIS A 241 -20.26 -20.85 15.80
CA HIS A 241 -19.23 -21.70 15.19
C HIS A 241 -18.31 -20.97 14.22
N GLU A 242 -18.52 -19.67 14.03
CA GLU A 242 -17.73 -18.89 13.11
C GLU A 242 -16.30 -18.65 13.62
N LYS A 243 -15.36 -18.57 12.69
CA LYS A 243 -13.93 -18.37 12.95
C LYS A 243 -13.42 -17.11 12.28
N LEU A 244 -12.49 -16.43 12.94
CA LEU A 244 -11.77 -15.28 12.42
C LEU A 244 -10.26 -15.56 12.43
N LEU A 245 -9.65 -15.53 11.27
CA LEU A 245 -8.20 -15.62 11.12
C LEU A 245 -7.64 -14.23 10.89
N ILE A 246 -6.66 -13.83 11.70
CA ILE A 246 -5.94 -12.56 11.57
C ILE A 246 -4.49 -12.87 11.20
N ILE A 247 -4.11 -12.54 9.96
CA ILE A 247 -2.75 -12.74 9.43
C ILE A 247 -1.97 -11.44 9.54
N GLY A 248 -0.88 -11.45 10.29
CA GLY A 248 0.02 -10.33 10.45
C GLY A 248 0.79 -10.32 11.74
N GLU A 249 1.73 -9.37 11.84
CA GLU A 249 2.54 -9.09 13.02
C GLU A 249 2.54 -7.60 13.33
N GLY A 250 2.84 -7.25 14.57
CA GLY A 250 2.93 -5.85 15.01
C GLY A 250 2.90 -5.68 16.52
N GLU A 251 3.06 -4.43 16.93
CA GLU A 251 3.19 -4.02 18.33
C GLU A 251 1.97 -4.31 19.20
N GLU A 252 0.78 -4.49 18.62
CA GLU A 252 -0.43 -4.79 19.38
C GLU A 252 -0.67 -6.29 19.63
N ARG A 253 0.23 -7.20 19.17
CA ARG A 253 0.00 -8.64 19.23
C ARG A 253 -0.34 -9.14 20.64
N GLU A 254 0.44 -8.78 21.64
CA GLU A 254 0.22 -9.25 23.02
C GLU A 254 -1.07 -8.68 23.63
N LYS A 255 -1.37 -7.42 23.35
CA LYS A 255 -2.64 -6.80 23.76
C LYS A 255 -3.84 -7.53 23.13
N LEU A 256 -3.74 -7.92 21.86
CA LEU A 256 -4.81 -8.66 21.18
C LEU A 256 -4.98 -10.08 21.72
N LYS A 257 -3.89 -10.80 22.08
CA LYS A 257 -3.95 -12.09 22.76
C LYS A 257 -4.71 -12.00 24.08
N VAL A 258 -4.36 -11.01 24.91
CA VAL A 258 -5.07 -10.75 26.19
C VAL A 258 -6.55 -10.48 25.95
N LEU A 259 -6.90 -9.68 24.94
CA LEU A 259 -8.29 -9.37 24.60
C LEU A 259 -9.08 -10.63 24.17
N ILE A 260 -8.47 -11.48 23.34
CA ILE A 260 -9.07 -12.76 22.89
C ILE A 260 -9.36 -13.66 24.09
N SER A 261 -8.38 -13.84 24.98
CA SER A 261 -8.55 -14.64 26.21
C SER A 261 -9.63 -14.06 27.13
N LYS A 262 -9.57 -12.74 27.41
CA LYS A 262 -10.57 -12.06 28.28
C LYS A 262 -12.00 -12.17 27.76
N LYS A 263 -12.19 -12.31 26.44
CA LYS A 263 -13.50 -12.47 25.81
C LYS A 263 -13.87 -13.94 25.57
N ASN A 264 -13.07 -14.92 26.04
CA ASN A 264 -13.26 -16.36 25.82
C ASN A 264 -13.34 -16.75 24.31
N LEU A 265 -12.51 -16.14 23.47
CA LEU A 265 -12.54 -16.31 22.01
C LEU A 265 -11.39 -17.19 21.47
N THR A 266 -10.68 -17.91 22.30
CA THR A 266 -9.49 -18.70 21.93
C THR A 266 -9.78 -19.78 20.88
N ASN A 267 -11.03 -20.26 20.81
CA ASN A 267 -11.49 -21.27 19.83
C ASN A 267 -12.06 -20.64 18.55
N ASN A 268 -12.24 -19.32 18.50
CA ASN A 268 -12.89 -18.62 17.39
C ASN A 268 -11.99 -17.60 16.69
N VAL A 269 -11.01 -17.00 17.39
CA VAL A 269 -10.15 -15.94 16.85
C VAL A 269 -8.68 -16.33 16.93
N PHE A 270 -8.01 -16.40 15.78
CA PHE A 270 -6.65 -16.90 15.64
C PHE A 270 -5.70 -15.81 15.10
N LEU A 271 -4.62 -15.53 15.85
CA LEU A 271 -3.52 -14.67 15.41
C LEU A 271 -2.44 -15.52 14.75
N ILE A 272 -2.49 -15.66 13.42
CA ILE A 272 -1.68 -16.61 12.64
C ILE A 272 -0.20 -16.21 12.57
N GLY A 273 0.11 -14.92 12.75
CA GLY A 273 1.45 -14.42 12.49
C GLY A 273 1.64 -13.96 11.03
N ARG A 274 2.90 -13.70 10.66
CA ARG A 274 3.23 -13.21 9.32
C ARG A 274 3.30 -14.37 8.33
N ILE A 275 2.51 -14.31 7.29
CA ILE A 275 2.49 -15.24 6.16
C ILE A 275 2.99 -14.52 4.90
N GLN A 276 3.85 -15.18 4.12
CA GLN A 276 4.35 -14.63 2.86
C GLN A 276 3.32 -14.69 1.72
N ASN A 277 2.56 -15.78 1.67
CA ASN A 277 1.55 -16.02 0.65
C ASN A 277 0.16 -16.11 1.26
N VAL A 278 -0.62 -15.05 1.14
CA VAL A 278 -1.99 -14.96 1.71
C VAL A 278 -3.07 -15.51 0.76
N TYR A 279 -2.76 -15.77 -0.50
CA TYR A 279 -3.76 -16.17 -1.49
C TYR A 279 -4.45 -17.52 -1.21
N PRO A 280 -3.78 -18.56 -0.71
CA PRO A 280 -4.46 -19.78 -0.29
C PRO A 280 -5.47 -19.55 0.83
N TYR A 281 -5.18 -18.64 1.77
CA TYR A 281 -6.15 -18.25 2.82
C TYR A 281 -7.33 -17.47 2.25
N MET A 282 -7.11 -16.60 1.27
CA MET A 282 -8.17 -15.86 0.59
C MET A 282 -9.11 -16.79 -0.20
N LYS A 283 -8.59 -17.90 -0.73
CA LYS A 283 -9.37 -18.88 -1.49
C LYS A 283 -10.43 -19.58 -0.63
N ASN A 284 -10.11 -19.84 0.64
CA ASN A 284 -10.93 -20.64 1.56
C ASN A 284 -11.73 -19.79 2.57
N ALA A 285 -11.58 -18.47 2.52
CA ALA A 285 -12.30 -17.54 3.38
C ALA A 285 -13.70 -17.24 2.86
N LYS A 286 -14.65 -16.98 3.77
CA LYS A 286 -15.99 -16.47 3.45
C LYS A 286 -15.95 -15.01 2.97
N ALA A 287 -15.26 -14.18 3.74
CA ALA A 287 -15.06 -12.76 3.41
C ALA A 287 -13.76 -12.24 4.04
N LEU A 288 -13.20 -11.20 3.41
CA LEU A 288 -12.17 -10.38 4.04
C LEU A 288 -12.82 -9.27 4.86
N ILE A 289 -12.34 -9.07 6.09
CA ILE A 289 -12.73 -7.94 6.94
C ILE A 289 -11.55 -6.99 7.10
N LEU A 290 -11.74 -5.72 6.77
CA LEU A 290 -10.78 -4.64 7.00
C LEU A 290 -11.37 -3.63 7.97
N SER A 291 -10.82 -3.55 9.20
CA SER A 291 -11.33 -2.69 10.29
C SER A 291 -10.55 -1.39 10.47
N SER A 292 -9.73 -1.00 9.52
CA SER A 292 -8.79 0.10 9.62
C SER A 292 -9.44 1.44 9.96
N LEU A 293 -8.73 2.27 10.74
CA LEU A 293 -9.11 3.66 11.03
C LEU A 293 -8.79 4.59 9.86
N TRP A 294 -7.77 4.26 9.06
CA TRP A 294 -7.39 4.96 7.83
C TRP A 294 -6.59 4.04 6.92
N GLU A 295 -6.74 4.22 5.64
CA GLU A 295 -5.97 3.55 4.59
C GLU A 295 -5.55 4.56 3.51
N GLU A 296 -4.58 4.16 2.69
CA GLU A 296 -4.31 4.86 1.44
C GLU A 296 -5.18 4.25 0.33
N VAL A 297 -4.88 3.02 -0.08
CA VAL A 297 -5.71 2.25 -1.02
C VAL A 297 -6.30 1.01 -0.34
N GLY A 298 -5.57 0.45 0.63
CA GLY A 298 -5.91 -0.83 1.23
C GLY A 298 -5.57 -2.00 0.30
N PHE A 299 -4.28 -2.26 0.09
CA PHE A 299 -3.79 -3.30 -0.84
C PHE A 299 -4.51 -4.65 -0.68
N VAL A 300 -4.76 -5.03 0.56
CA VAL A 300 -5.38 -6.34 0.86
C VAL A 300 -6.82 -6.46 0.34
N ILE A 301 -7.61 -5.37 0.30
CA ILE A 301 -8.97 -5.43 -0.25
C ILE A 301 -8.94 -5.63 -1.76
N VAL A 302 -7.95 -5.05 -2.44
CA VAL A 302 -7.74 -5.25 -3.88
C VAL A 302 -7.29 -6.69 -4.17
N GLU A 303 -6.38 -7.23 -3.35
CA GLU A 303 -5.90 -8.62 -3.45
C GLU A 303 -7.05 -9.62 -3.20
N ALA A 304 -7.89 -9.36 -2.20
CA ALA A 304 -9.07 -10.17 -1.88
C ALA A 304 -10.10 -10.15 -3.02
N ALA A 305 -10.47 -8.96 -3.49
CA ALA A 305 -11.40 -8.80 -4.59
C ALA A 305 -10.90 -9.46 -5.88
N PHE A 306 -9.60 -9.34 -6.19
CA PHE A 306 -8.98 -10.03 -7.32
C PHE A 306 -9.05 -11.54 -7.17
N SER A 307 -8.98 -12.04 -5.93
CA SER A 307 -9.13 -13.46 -5.59
C SER A 307 -10.58 -13.95 -5.56
N ASN A 308 -11.54 -13.09 -5.91
CA ASN A 308 -12.97 -13.35 -5.86
C ASN A 308 -13.50 -13.57 -4.44
N LEU A 309 -12.86 -12.97 -3.43
CA LEU A 309 -13.28 -12.97 -2.04
C LEU A 309 -14.12 -11.73 -1.76
N PHE A 310 -15.26 -11.89 -1.09
CA PHE A 310 -16.12 -10.78 -0.68
C PHE A 310 -15.39 -9.88 0.32
N VAL A 311 -15.63 -8.57 0.24
CA VAL A 311 -14.96 -7.57 1.09
C VAL A 311 -15.96 -6.86 1.98
N ILE A 312 -15.69 -6.88 3.28
CA ILE A 312 -16.37 -6.08 4.31
C ILE A 312 -15.33 -5.12 4.88
N SER A 313 -15.49 -3.84 4.69
CA SER A 313 -14.48 -2.85 5.08
C SER A 313 -15.08 -1.72 5.90
N SER A 314 -14.27 -1.15 6.79
CA SER A 314 -14.59 0.16 7.34
C SER A 314 -14.66 1.20 6.22
N ASN A 315 -15.52 2.20 6.40
CA ASN A 315 -15.64 3.36 5.52
C ASN A 315 -14.58 4.43 5.82
N CYS A 316 -13.39 3.98 6.26
CA CYS A 316 -12.30 4.89 6.60
C CYS A 316 -11.88 5.77 5.42
N PRO A 317 -11.28 6.95 5.69
CA PRO A 317 -10.86 7.88 4.66
C PRO A 317 -9.97 7.23 3.59
N ASN A 318 -10.11 7.72 2.37
CA ASN A 318 -9.43 7.35 1.13
C ASN A 318 -9.87 5.99 0.55
N GLY A 319 -8.94 5.10 0.26
CA GLY A 319 -9.08 3.95 -0.62
C GLY A 319 -10.29 3.00 -0.48
N PRO A 320 -10.63 2.47 0.71
CA PRO A 320 -11.67 1.44 0.81
C PRO A 320 -13.05 1.88 0.30
N LYS A 321 -13.46 3.09 0.65
CA LYS A 321 -14.74 3.66 0.23
C LYS A 321 -14.79 3.86 -1.29
N GLU A 322 -13.70 4.40 -1.87
CA GLU A 322 -13.56 4.59 -3.32
C GLU A 322 -13.53 3.24 -4.05
N PHE A 323 -12.71 2.29 -3.58
CA PHE A 323 -12.57 0.97 -4.20
C PHE A 323 -13.88 0.18 -4.19
N LEU A 324 -14.64 0.23 -3.09
CA LEU A 324 -15.94 -0.44 -2.95
C LEU A 324 -17.12 0.40 -3.48
N GLU A 325 -16.85 1.51 -4.17
CA GLU A 325 -17.85 2.36 -4.80
C GLU A 325 -19.02 2.74 -3.87
N ASN A 326 -18.66 3.23 -2.66
CA ASN A 326 -19.65 3.57 -1.63
C ASN A 326 -20.59 2.41 -1.26
N GLY A 327 -20.10 1.16 -1.24
CA GLY A 327 -20.85 -0.04 -0.86
C GLY A 327 -21.46 -0.81 -2.02
N LYS A 328 -21.31 -0.37 -3.28
CA LYS A 328 -21.82 -1.07 -4.48
C LYS A 328 -20.95 -2.26 -4.90
N ALA A 329 -19.76 -2.43 -4.30
CA ALA A 329 -18.81 -3.50 -4.59
C ALA A 329 -18.36 -4.27 -3.34
N GLY A 330 -19.12 -4.19 -2.25
CA GLY A 330 -18.84 -4.84 -0.96
C GLY A 330 -19.55 -4.10 0.16
N TYR A 331 -19.42 -4.58 1.39
CA TYR A 331 -20.06 -3.90 2.52
C TYR A 331 -19.12 -2.89 3.17
N LEU A 332 -19.70 -1.74 3.56
CA LEU A 332 -19.03 -0.73 4.36
C LEU A 332 -19.68 -0.61 5.73
N PHE A 333 -18.86 -0.42 6.76
CA PHE A 333 -19.29 -0.13 8.12
C PHE A 333 -18.52 1.05 8.69
N GLU A 334 -19.07 1.73 9.69
CA GLU A 334 -18.44 2.86 10.38
C GLU A 334 -17.45 2.36 11.43
N SER A 335 -16.17 2.77 11.31
CA SER A 335 -15.15 2.43 12.30
C SER A 335 -15.53 2.91 13.71
N ASN A 336 -15.32 2.06 14.72
CA ASN A 336 -15.60 2.32 16.14
C ASN A 336 -17.10 2.55 16.49
N LYS A 337 -18.00 2.42 15.55
CA LYS A 337 -19.43 2.43 15.85
C LYS A 337 -19.84 1.06 16.36
N LYS A 338 -20.38 1.04 17.56
CA LYS A 338 -20.84 -0.20 18.24
C LYS A 338 -21.87 -0.92 17.37
N ASP A 339 -21.77 -2.25 17.34
CA ASP A 339 -22.63 -3.21 16.65
C ASP A 339 -22.70 -3.05 15.11
N ASN A 340 -22.05 -2.03 14.51
CA ASN A 340 -22.18 -1.76 13.09
C ASN A 340 -21.48 -2.82 12.21
N LEU A 341 -20.31 -3.32 12.60
CA LEU A 341 -19.69 -4.46 11.93
C LEU A 341 -20.48 -5.75 12.22
N THR A 342 -20.95 -5.94 13.45
CA THR A 342 -21.78 -7.07 13.84
C THR A 342 -23.00 -7.23 12.94
N GLU A 343 -23.74 -6.14 12.71
CA GLU A 343 -24.90 -6.11 11.80
C GLU A 343 -24.50 -6.49 10.35
N LYS A 344 -23.37 -6.00 9.85
CA LYS A 344 -22.89 -6.34 8.50
C LYS A 344 -22.49 -7.81 8.37
N LEU A 345 -21.95 -8.42 9.43
CA LEU A 345 -21.61 -9.84 9.46
C LEU A 345 -22.87 -10.72 9.50
N ILE A 346 -23.88 -10.36 10.30
CA ILE A 346 -25.17 -11.04 10.32
C ILE A 346 -25.84 -10.96 8.96
N TYR A 347 -25.90 -9.76 8.37
CA TYR A 347 -26.49 -9.54 7.06
C TYR A 347 -25.74 -10.30 5.95
N PHE A 348 -24.41 -10.41 6.05
CA PHE A 348 -23.59 -11.20 5.12
C PHE A 348 -24.02 -12.68 5.12
N ILE A 349 -24.15 -13.31 6.29
CA ILE A 349 -24.58 -14.71 6.39
C ILE A 349 -26.01 -14.93 5.85
N GLN A 350 -26.93 -14.00 6.11
CA GLN A 350 -28.32 -14.11 5.67
C GLN A 350 -28.51 -13.93 4.15
N LYS A 351 -27.62 -13.18 3.49
CA LYS A 351 -27.77 -12.76 2.09
C LYS A 351 -26.70 -13.32 1.14
N GLU A 352 -26.07 -14.43 1.49
CA GLU A 352 -24.94 -15.00 0.76
C GLU A 352 -25.17 -15.13 -0.76
N GLN A 353 -26.37 -15.53 -1.17
CA GLN A 353 -26.72 -15.68 -2.60
C GLN A 353 -26.72 -14.36 -3.38
N SER A 354 -27.07 -13.25 -2.74
CA SER A 354 -27.12 -11.92 -3.37
C SER A 354 -25.74 -11.23 -3.51
N LEU A 355 -24.72 -11.79 -2.88
CA LEU A 355 -23.38 -11.17 -2.81
C LEU A 355 -22.56 -11.32 -4.10
N LYS A 356 -22.96 -12.24 -4.98
CA LYS A 356 -22.21 -12.54 -6.20
C LYS A 356 -22.03 -11.33 -7.10
N SER A 357 -23.03 -10.49 -7.25
CA SER A 357 -22.96 -9.27 -8.07
C SER A 357 -21.98 -8.25 -7.51
N LEU A 358 -21.97 -8.04 -6.19
CA LEU A 358 -21.02 -7.15 -5.51
C LEU A 358 -19.58 -7.67 -5.63
N THR A 359 -19.40 -8.98 -5.43
CA THR A 359 -18.08 -9.64 -5.55
C THR A 359 -17.52 -9.51 -6.97
N ILE A 360 -18.34 -9.73 -8.00
CA ILE A 360 -17.94 -9.56 -9.39
C ILE A 360 -17.56 -8.09 -9.67
N ARG A 361 -18.32 -7.14 -9.12
CA ARG A 361 -18.03 -5.71 -9.27
C ARG A 361 -16.70 -5.33 -8.62
N ALA A 362 -16.44 -5.79 -7.38
CA ALA A 362 -15.16 -5.61 -6.72
C ALA A 362 -14.00 -6.21 -7.52
N LYS A 363 -14.19 -7.40 -8.09
CA LYS A 363 -13.20 -8.05 -8.96
C LYS A 363 -12.91 -7.23 -10.23
N LYS A 364 -13.94 -6.68 -10.87
CA LYS A 364 -13.75 -5.76 -12.02
C LYS A 364 -12.94 -4.53 -11.60
N ASN A 365 -13.25 -3.93 -10.46
CA ASN A 365 -12.50 -2.79 -9.93
C ASN A 365 -11.03 -3.14 -9.67
N SER A 366 -10.75 -4.32 -9.12
CA SER A 366 -9.38 -4.77 -8.84
C SER A 366 -8.50 -4.91 -10.10
N ALA A 367 -9.10 -5.13 -11.28
CA ALA A 367 -8.37 -5.19 -12.55
C ALA A 367 -7.65 -3.86 -12.89
N ASN A 368 -8.15 -2.73 -12.39
CA ASN A 368 -7.49 -1.43 -12.57
C ASN A 368 -6.17 -1.32 -11.81
N TYR A 369 -5.95 -2.16 -10.79
CA TYR A 369 -4.75 -2.19 -9.95
C TYR A 369 -3.71 -3.22 -10.41
N THR A 370 -3.85 -3.76 -11.62
CA THR A 370 -2.82 -4.63 -12.20
C THR A 370 -1.61 -3.81 -12.65
N LEU A 371 -0.44 -4.46 -12.67
CA LEU A 371 0.80 -3.83 -13.14
C LEU A 371 0.65 -3.27 -14.55
N PHE A 372 -0.08 -3.96 -15.44
CA PHE A 372 -0.29 -3.51 -16.80
C PHE A 372 -1.14 -2.24 -16.88
N ARG A 373 -2.24 -2.15 -16.12
CA ARG A 373 -3.09 -0.95 -16.06
C ARG A 373 -2.34 0.24 -15.47
N HIS A 374 -1.55 0.00 -14.42
CA HIS A 374 -0.68 1.02 -13.86
C HIS A 374 0.30 1.55 -14.91
N TYR A 375 0.95 0.65 -15.66
CA TYR A 375 1.84 1.04 -16.76
C TYR A 375 1.14 1.94 -17.78
N LEU A 376 -0.04 1.56 -18.26
CA LEU A 376 -0.78 2.36 -19.25
C LEU A 376 -1.06 3.78 -18.75
N ASN A 377 -1.49 3.91 -17.49
CA ASN A 377 -1.77 5.22 -16.89
C ASN A 377 -0.48 6.02 -16.62
N LEU A 378 0.57 5.36 -16.12
CA LEU A 378 1.86 6.01 -15.94
C LEU A 378 2.45 6.47 -17.28
N GLN A 379 2.34 5.65 -18.34
CA GLN A 379 2.82 6.02 -19.67
C GLN A 379 2.12 7.28 -20.20
N LYS A 380 0.81 7.41 -20.08
CA LYS A 380 0.07 8.62 -20.46
C LYS A 380 0.64 9.86 -19.76
N ILE A 381 0.90 9.77 -18.46
CA ILE A 381 1.49 10.86 -17.68
C ILE A 381 2.92 11.19 -18.19
N LEU A 382 3.75 10.16 -18.47
CA LEU A 382 5.13 10.36 -18.93
C LEU A 382 5.21 10.87 -20.39
N SER A 383 4.22 10.59 -21.23
CA SER A 383 4.17 11.07 -22.62
C SER A 383 3.49 12.43 -22.78
N ASN A 384 2.90 12.97 -21.72
CA ASN A 384 2.07 14.19 -21.79
C ASN A 384 0.84 14.06 -22.71
N GLU A 385 0.40 12.83 -22.95
CA GLU A 385 -0.82 12.52 -23.70
C GLU A 385 -2.02 12.60 -22.73
N ASN A 386 -2.53 13.79 -22.49
CA ASN A 386 -3.76 14.04 -21.72
C ASN A 386 -4.92 14.42 -22.66
#